data_f76553aaef11e9a2b393f3430a44b00a
#
_entry.id   f76553aaef11e9a2b393f3430a44b00a
#
_cell.length_a   1.000
_cell.length_b   1.000
_cell.length_c   1.000
_cell.angle_alpha   90.00
_cell.angle_beta   90.00
_cell.angle_gamma   90.00
#
_symmetry.space_group_name_H-M   'P 1'
#
loop_
_entity.id
_entity.type
_entity.pdbx_description
1 polymer ?
#
loop_
_entity_poly.entity_id
_entity_poly.type
_entity_poly.pdbx_seq_one_letter_code
_entity_poly.pdbx_strand_id
1 'polypeptide(L)'
;MRGKRIDFKKACWLVFAIALLVRLIVCWQLSGTHSVVSPSDVTDMETYRRLALEIRQGHWPAVFDYQPFYYTLFLPAAYVFSPKGGVWPPMLLQALVGAFTCLLATHTAARLFGKTTGIIAGLLLAVSKFHVFYTPFLLLEVWFAFWTALTLYAAVRLMQKFNWKWGMLLGAACAGALLTRGNALLWTPGLAALILWRGWKRRKQMAAVIAAAAAAFIIPIAPYSIHNSLNSNKLCGASVAGGKVLSLGNSPEAPAGGLEYPRTYYAWAEDEAAGGKTVARHILDWAKSEPLVFLEQKCRALLLFWDATEIPNNVSIDVDGKASPLLRLLLPWSILGALGLFGLLVCGWKPRASRLAALWLALAFWGSTSAFYLLARFRVGFLPVLCVFAAAGIVELCRRIVQSKRIHTPRARNSLSVAAFALLFSIYVVDFAHDAYCQDLMPRVFRSLRPQGIALDLPSERVVYDHGPLGFGGGVPLELDDGSHTLGKSFRVKDGFLSESPVRQRLLLRVHHARRQFAPPGVTLRSNGEPLRPRAYWHTERSAQWLALEFTAPVRRTEDFEIVLDERGLGVFIDLQRNYGRSTLDGEALPGEWVAELVLDR
;
A
#
# COMPACT_ATOMS: atom_id res chain seq x y z
N MET A 1 -26.33 -22.96 34.72
CA MET A 1 -26.64 -23.45 33.38
C MET A 1 -25.35 -23.94 32.70
N ARG A 2 -25.15 -25.24 32.54
CA ARG A 2 -24.07 -25.81 31.75
C ARG A 2 -24.42 -25.57 30.27
N GLY A 3 -23.95 -24.48 29.69
CA GLY A 3 -24.11 -24.21 28.26
C GLY A 3 -23.58 -25.38 27.45
N LYS A 4 -24.36 -25.87 26.48
CA LYS A 4 -23.93 -26.89 25.51
C LYS A 4 -22.62 -26.42 24.88
N ARG A 5 -21.51 -27.16 25.10
CA ARG A 5 -20.21 -26.87 24.46
C ARG A 5 -20.43 -26.96 22.96
N ILE A 6 -20.30 -25.84 22.27
CA ILE A 6 -20.35 -25.80 20.80
C ILE A 6 -19.25 -26.73 20.26
N ASP A 7 -19.63 -27.67 19.42
CA ASP A 7 -18.68 -28.53 18.74
C ASP A 7 -17.83 -27.66 17.80
N PHE A 8 -16.54 -27.58 18.10
CA PHE A 8 -15.62 -26.72 17.34
C PHE A 8 -15.58 -27.06 15.85
N LYS A 9 -15.72 -28.34 15.49
CA LYS A 9 -15.77 -28.78 14.09
C LYS A 9 -17.02 -28.24 13.38
N LYS A 10 -18.18 -28.31 14.02
CA LYS A 10 -19.44 -27.73 13.50
C LYS A 10 -19.35 -26.22 13.37
N ALA A 11 -18.74 -25.55 14.36
CA ALA A 11 -18.52 -24.10 14.31
C ALA A 11 -17.57 -23.68 13.16
N CYS A 12 -16.53 -24.45 12.87
CA CYS A 12 -15.65 -24.21 11.72
C CYS A 12 -16.41 -24.29 10.38
N TRP A 13 -17.27 -25.31 10.22
CA TRP A 13 -18.09 -25.44 9.01
C TRP A 13 -19.12 -24.32 8.90
N LEU A 14 -19.68 -23.85 10.01
CA LEU A 14 -20.57 -22.70 10.02
C LEU A 14 -19.84 -21.42 9.60
N VAL A 15 -18.63 -21.17 10.11
CA VAL A 15 -17.78 -20.04 9.68
C VAL A 15 -17.51 -20.11 8.17
N PHE A 16 -17.17 -21.30 7.67
CA PHE A 16 -16.94 -21.50 6.24
C PHE A 16 -18.20 -21.20 5.41
N ALA A 17 -19.35 -21.74 5.82
CA ALA A 17 -20.61 -21.55 5.13
C ALA A 17 -21.04 -20.07 5.09
N ILE A 18 -20.93 -19.36 6.23
CA ILE A 18 -21.19 -17.91 6.32
C ILE A 18 -20.23 -17.16 5.40
N ALA A 19 -18.93 -17.46 5.47
CA ALA A 19 -17.91 -16.82 4.66
C ALA A 19 -18.15 -17.00 3.16
N LEU A 20 -18.53 -18.20 2.75
CA LEU A 20 -18.85 -18.49 1.35
C LEU A 20 -20.13 -17.78 0.91
N LEU A 21 -21.21 -17.89 1.69
CA LEU A 21 -22.50 -17.27 1.38
C LEU A 21 -22.39 -15.74 1.21
N VAL A 22 -21.72 -15.06 2.14
CA VAL A 22 -21.50 -13.60 2.07
C VAL A 22 -20.79 -13.23 0.78
N ARG A 23 -19.75 -13.97 0.38
CA ARG A 23 -19.00 -13.73 -0.85
C ARG A 23 -19.82 -13.98 -2.09
N LEU A 24 -20.58 -15.09 -2.13
CA LEU A 24 -21.44 -15.39 -3.26
C LEU A 24 -22.51 -14.33 -3.48
N ILE A 25 -23.12 -13.82 -2.40
CA ILE A 25 -24.10 -12.73 -2.49
C ILE A 25 -23.45 -11.46 -3.06
N VAL A 26 -22.26 -11.07 -2.57
CA VAL A 26 -21.56 -9.88 -3.07
C VAL A 26 -21.09 -10.08 -4.51
N CYS A 27 -20.58 -11.25 -4.87
CA CYS A 27 -20.25 -11.60 -6.25
C CYS A 27 -21.48 -11.45 -7.17
N TRP A 28 -22.63 -11.94 -6.73
CA TRP A 28 -23.89 -11.78 -7.48
C TRP A 28 -24.31 -10.33 -7.62
N GLN A 29 -24.24 -9.55 -6.52
CA GLN A 29 -24.64 -8.13 -6.53
C GLN A 29 -23.74 -7.27 -7.42
N LEU A 30 -22.43 -7.58 -7.49
CA LEU A 30 -21.46 -6.83 -8.28
C LEU A 30 -21.23 -7.38 -9.69
N SER A 31 -21.77 -8.56 -10.02
CA SER A 31 -21.49 -9.25 -11.29
C SER A 31 -21.92 -8.49 -12.54
N GLY A 32 -22.83 -7.51 -12.42
CA GLY A 32 -23.29 -6.67 -13.53
C GLY A 32 -22.58 -5.30 -13.59
N THR A 33 -21.66 -5.01 -12.68
CA THR A 33 -20.93 -3.73 -12.71
C THR A 33 -19.88 -3.70 -13.80
N HIS A 34 -19.62 -2.52 -14.37
CA HIS A 34 -18.65 -2.34 -15.44
C HIS A 34 -17.25 -2.83 -15.03
N SER A 35 -16.81 -2.50 -13.83
CA SER A 35 -15.50 -2.91 -13.29
C SER A 35 -15.30 -4.42 -13.18
N VAL A 36 -16.40 -5.21 -13.12
CA VAL A 36 -16.34 -6.68 -13.10
C VAL A 36 -16.43 -7.24 -14.51
N VAL A 37 -17.41 -6.78 -15.32
CA VAL A 37 -17.71 -7.40 -16.63
C VAL A 37 -16.73 -6.97 -17.70
N SER A 38 -16.34 -5.69 -17.72
CA SER A 38 -15.48 -5.08 -18.73
C SER A 38 -14.53 -4.09 -18.07
N PRO A 39 -13.54 -4.58 -17.30
CA PRO A 39 -12.59 -3.71 -16.66
C PRO A 39 -11.81 -2.88 -17.70
N SER A 40 -11.49 -1.63 -17.34
CA SER A 40 -10.76 -0.73 -18.23
C SER A 40 -9.36 -1.28 -18.57
N ASP A 41 -8.91 -1.05 -19.80
CA ASP A 41 -7.62 -1.51 -20.34
C ASP A 41 -6.39 -1.02 -19.53
N VAL A 42 -6.54 0.07 -18.80
CA VAL A 42 -5.46 0.61 -17.94
C VAL A 42 -5.38 -0.05 -16.57
N THR A 43 -6.27 -1.02 -16.26
CA THR A 43 -6.30 -1.71 -14.97
C THR A 43 -5.48 -3.01 -14.98
N ASP A 44 -4.98 -3.39 -13.80
CA ASP A 44 -4.35 -4.71 -13.62
C ASP A 44 -5.29 -5.85 -13.98
N MET A 45 -6.61 -5.66 -13.79
CA MET A 45 -7.65 -6.67 -14.06
C MET A 45 -7.67 -7.10 -15.52
N GLU A 46 -7.70 -6.13 -16.44
CA GLU A 46 -7.69 -6.43 -17.88
C GLU A 46 -6.32 -6.96 -18.32
N THR A 47 -5.24 -6.41 -17.77
CA THR A 47 -3.88 -6.91 -18.01
C THR A 47 -3.76 -8.41 -17.64
N TYR A 48 -4.23 -8.80 -16.45
CA TYR A 48 -4.18 -10.21 -16.03
C TYR A 48 -5.10 -11.10 -16.88
N ARG A 49 -6.29 -10.61 -17.26
CA ARG A 49 -7.21 -11.35 -18.13
C ARG A 49 -6.57 -11.63 -19.49
N ARG A 50 -6.02 -10.60 -20.13
CA ARG A 50 -5.36 -10.69 -21.44
C ARG A 50 -4.17 -11.65 -21.39
N LEU A 51 -3.23 -11.46 -20.46
CA LEU A 51 -2.07 -12.33 -20.29
C LEU A 51 -2.46 -13.80 -20.06
N ALA A 52 -3.50 -14.05 -19.27
CA ALA A 52 -3.96 -15.42 -19.01
C ALA A 52 -4.56 -16.08 -20.26
N LEU A 53 -5.26 -15.33 -21.10
CA LEU A 53 -5.82 -15.83 -22.37
C LEU A 53 -4.73 -16.08 -23.40
N GLU A 54 -3.73 -15.19 -23.51
CA GLU A 54 -2.54 -15.35 -24.37
C GLU A 54 -1.76 -16.63 -23.98
N ILE A 55 -1.50 -16.85 -22.70
CA ILE A 55 -0.81 -18.05 -22.19
C ILE A 55 -1.60 -19.32 -22.53
N ARG A 56 -2.92 -19.30 -22.43
CA ARG A 56 -3.76 -20.44 -22.84
C ARG A 56 -3.67 -20.76 -24.33
N GLN A 57 -3.37 -19.78 -25.16
CA GLN A 57 -3.13 -19.94 -26.60
C GLN A 57 -1.68 -20.36 -26.90
N GLY A 58 -0.83 -20.52 -25.88
CA GLY A 58 0.57 -20.87 -26.02
C GLY A 58 1.52 -19.66 -26.17
N HIS A 59 0.99 -18.44 -26.09
CA HIS A 59 1.79 -17.22 -26.20
C HIS A 59 2.28 -16.80 -24.81
N TRP A 60 3.52 -17.14 -24.50
CA TRP A 60 4.16 -16.77 -23.26
C TRP A 60 4.84 -15.40 -23.39
N PRO A 61 4.79 -14.53 -22.36
CA PRO A 61 5.51 -13.26 -22.40
C PRO A 61 7.02 -13.49 -22.42
N ALA A 62 7.76 -12.61 -23.10
CA ALA A 62 9.22 -12.67 -23.15
C ALA A 62 9.84 -12.63 -21.74
N VAL A 63 9.29 -11.79 -20.87
CA VAL A 63 9.63 -11.73 -19.45
C VAL A 63 8.36 -11.53 -18.61
N PHE A 64 8.40 -11.98 -17.36
CA PHE A 64 7.31 -11.75 -16.41
C PHE A 64 7.53 -10.42 -15.68
N ASP A 65 6.83 -9.37 -16.12
CA ASP A 65 6.86 -8.06 -15.45
C ASP A 65 6.07 -8.10 -14.12
N TYR A 66 4.90 -8.75 -14.11
CA TYR A 66 4.09 -8.94 -12.92
C TYR A 66 4.46 -10.23 -12.19
N GLN A 67 4.06 -10.33 -10.92
CA GLN A 67 4.18 -11.59 -10.18
C GLN A 67 3.30 -12.66 -10.84
N PRO A 68 3.86 -13.82 -11.21
CA PRO A 68 3.26 -14.68 -12.23
C PRO A 68 2.10 -15.57 -11.74
N PHE A 69 1.95 -15.85 -10.44
CA PHE A 69 0.97 -16.82 -9.95
C PHE A 69 -0.43 -16.61 -10.51
N TYR A 70 -0.90 -15.37 -10.53
CA TYR A 70 -2.31 -15.08 -10.80
C TYR A 70 -2.68 -15.32 -12.27
N TYR A 71 -1.90 -14.81 -13.20
CA TYR A 71 -2.18 -14.90 -14.62
C TYR A 71 -1.54 -16.10 -15.34
N THR A 72 -0.59 -16.80 -14.70
CA THR A 72 0.00 -18.02 -15.31
C THR A 72 -0.60 -19.32 -14.78
N LEU A 73 -1.08 -19.35 -13.55
CA LEU A 73 -1.61 -20.54 -12.91
C LEU A 73 -3.11 -20.43 -12.63
N PHE A 74 -3.54 -19.41 -11.86
CA PHE A 74 -4.92 -19.35 -11.39
C PHE A 74 -5.92 -19.02 -12.50
N LEU A 75 -5.75 -17.92 -13.22
CA LEU A 75 -6.71 -17.51 -14.27
C LEU A 75 -6.77 -18.51 -15.44
N PRO A 76 -5.65 -19.04 -15.98
CA PRO A 76 -5.71 -20.06 -17.01
C PRO A 76 -6.46 -21.31 -16.56
N ALA A 77 -6.29 -21.75 -15.30
CA ALA A 77 -7.03 -22.86 -14.73
C ALA A 77 -8.53 -22.54 -14.58
N ALA A 78 -8.89 -21.34 -14.12
CA ALA A 78 -10.27 -20.90 -14.02
C ALA A 78 -10.95 -20.83 -15.41
N TYR A 79 -10.22 -20.39 -16.43
CA TYR A 79 -10.73 -20.25 -17.80
C TYR A 79 -10.87 -21.58 -18.57
N VAL A 80 -10.50 -22.70 -17.97
CA VAL A 80 -10.92 -24.04 -18.48
C VAL A 80 -12.45 -24.11 -18.51
N PHE A 81 -13.12 -23.52 -17.53
CA PHE A 81 -14.59 -23.49 -17.44
C PHE A 81 -15.24 -22.33 -18.22
N SER A 82 -14.47 -21.40 -18.77
CA SER A 82 -14.94 -20.30 -19.60
C SER A 82 -13.84 -19.85 -20.57
N PRO A 83 -13.66 -20.53 -21.70
CA PRO A 83 -12.54 -20.29 -22.62
C PRO A 83 -12.44 -18.87 -23.17
N LYS A 84 -13.56 -18.13 -23.20
CA LYS A 84 -13.61 -16.72 -23.64
C LYS A 84 -13.27 -15.71 -22.54
N GLY A 85 -12.80 -16.15 -21.36
CA GLY A 85 -12.39 -15.26 -20.27
C GLY A 85 -13.55 -14.67 -19.46
N GLY A 86 -14.66 -15.44 -19.32
CA GLY A 86 -15.81 -15.00 -18.51
C GLY A 86 -15.46 -14.90 -17.03
N VAL A 87 -16.10 -13.94 -16.33
CA VAL A 87 -15.76 -13.54 -14.96
C VAL A 87 -16.24 -14.51 -13.88
N TRP A 88 -17.28 -15.31 -14.13
CA TRP A 88 -17.89 -16.18 -13.12
C TRP A 88 -16.96 -17.27 -12.57
N PRO A 89 -16.22 -18.05 -13.39
CA PRO A 89 -15.34 -19.09 -12.86
C PRO A 89 -14.28 -18.55 -11.89
N PRO A 90 -13.50 -17.51 -12.23
CA PRO A 90 -12.54 -16.96 -11.26
C PRO A 90 -13.22 -16.38 -10.02
N MET A 91 -14.39 -15.72 -10.13
CA MET A 91 -15.14 -15.21 -8.99
C MET A 91 -15.55 -16.32 -8.01
N LEU A 92 -16.12 -17.41 -8.51
CA LEU A 92 -16.57 -18.53 -7.68
C LEU A 92 -15.39 -19.21 -6.99
N LEU A 93 -14.29 -19.41 -7.70
CA LEU A 93 -13.06 -19.97 -7.12
C LEU A 93 -12.46 -19.01 -6.06
N GLN A 94 -12.45 -17.69 -6.29
CA GLN A 94 -12.01 -16.72 -5.31
C GLN A 94 -12.92 -16.68 -4.07
N ALA A 95 -14.24 -16.83 -4.24
CA ALA A 95 -15.17 -16.92 -3.12
C ALA A 95 -14.87 -18.16 -2.25
N LEU A 96 -14.57 -19.29 -2.88
CA LEU A 96 -14.19 -20.53 -2.20
C LEU A 96 -12.85 -20.36 -1.47
N VAL A 97 -11.83 -19.82 -2.13
CA VAL A 97 -10.50 -19.54 -1.53
C VAL A 97 -10.62 -18.58 -0.35
N GLY A 98 -11.44 -17.52 -0.46
CA GLY A 98 -11.72 -16.59 0.63
C GLY A 98 -12.40 -17.27 1.84
N ALA A 99 -13.30 -18.21 1.61
CA ALA A 99 -13.91 -19.01 2.68
C ALA A 99 -12.91 -19.95 3.35
N PHE A 100 -12.01 -20.60 2.60
CA PHE A 100 -10.89 -21.38 3.16
C PHE A 100 -9.92 -20.51 3.97
N THR A 101 -9.68 -19.26 3.54
CA THR A 101 -8.88 -18.29 4.30
C THR A 101 -9.46 -18.04 5.69
N CYS A 102 -10.79 -17.95 5.80
CA CYS A 102 -11.48 -17.82 7.09
C CYS A 102 -11.29 -19.07 7.98
N LEU A 103 -11.29 -20.29 7.40
CA LEU A 103 -10.97 -21.51 8.16
C LEU A 103 -9.53 -21.50 8.66
N LEU A 104 -8.56 -21.11 7.84
CA LEU A 104 -7.16 -21.02 8.26
C LEU A 104 -6.99 -20.04 9.42
N ALA A 105 -7.63 -18.86 9.36
CA ALA A 105 -7.63 -17.88 10.45
C ALA A 105 -8.27 -18.47 11.73
N THR A 106 -9.41 -19.17 11.59
CA THR A 106 -10.10 -19.86 12.69
C THR A 106 -9.17 -20.85 13.38
N HIS A 107 -8.55 -21.74 12.60
CA HIS A 107 -7.66 -22.76 13.14
C HIS A 107 -6.39 -22.17 13.76
N THR A 108 -5.84 -21.12 13.18
CA THR A 108 -4.65 -20.42 13.69
C THR A 108 -4.93 -19.74 15.02
N ALA A 109 -5.99 -18.94 15.10
CA ALA A 109 -6.38 -18.27 16.33
C ALA A 109 -6.75 -19.27 17.45
N ALA A 110 -7.43 -20.36 17.09
CA ALA A 110 -7.75 -21.43 18.05
C ALA A 110 -6.50 -22.07 18.65
N ARG A 111 -5.43 -22.23 17.87
CA ARG A 111 -4.14 -22.79 18.34
C ARG A 111 -3.33 -21.81 19.19
N LEU A 112 -3.43 -20.52 18.91
CA LEU A 112 -2.70 -19.48 19.63
C LEU A 112 -3.41 -19.07 20.94
N PHE A 113 -4.75 -18.97 20.91
CA PHE A 113 -5.52 -18.27 21.94
C PHE A 113 -6.76 -19.04 22.44
N GLY A 114 -7.10 -20.18 21.81
CA GLY A 114 -8.23 -21.03 22.20
C GLY A 114 -9.40 -21.02 21.20
N LYS A 115 -10.30 -22.01 21.33
CA LYS A 115 -11.37 -22.29 20.36
C LYS A 115 -12.33 -21.12 20.15
N THR A 116 -12.75 -20.44 21.21
CA THR A 116 -13.64 -19.27 21.14
C THR A 116 -12.99 -18.15 20.32
N THR A 117 -11.72 -17.83 20.59
CA THR A 117 -10.95 -16.85 19.80
C THR A 117 -10.87 -17.24 18.34
N GLY A 118 -10.72 -18.56 18.08
CA GLY A 118 -10.70 -19.08 16.71
C GLY A 118 -11.99 -18.78 15.96
N ILE A 119 -13.15 -19.08 16.54
CA ILE A 119 -14.45 -18.83 15.93
C ILE A 119 -14.64 -17.33 15.65
N ILE A 120 -14.32 -16.48 16.65
CA ILE A 120 -14.43 -15.02 16.50
C ILE A 120 -13.52 -14.53 15.36
N ALA A 121 -12.27 -15.00 15.26
CA ALA A 121 -11.34 -14.61 14.20
C ALA A 121 -11.87 -14.96 12.80
N GLY A 122 -12.40 -16.17 12.65
CA GLY A 122 -13.00 -16.59 11.38
C GLY A 122 -14.24 -15.80 11.00
N LEU A 123 -15.11 -15.49 11.96
CA LEU A 123 -16.30 -14.65 11.72
C LEU A 123 -15.92 -13.21 11.38
N LEU A 124 -14.97 -12.59 12.10
CA LEU A 124 -14.50 -11.25 11.76
C LEU A 124 -13.98 -11.18 10.32
N LEU A 125 -13.19 -12.17 9.90
CA LEU A 125 -12.69 -12.23 8.53
C LEU A 125 -13.79 -12.53 7.50
N ALA A 126 -14.79 -13.36 7.88
CA ALA A 126 -15.92 -13.68 7.00
C ALA A 126 -16.76 -12.46 6.65
N VAL A 127 -16.90 -11.51 7.60
CA VAL A 127 -17.68 -10.28 7.44
C VAL A 127 -16.80 -9.02 7.25
N SER A 128 -15.53 -9.16 6.95
CA SER A 128 -14.62 -8.05 6.64
C SER A 128 -14.97 -7.43 5.30
N LYS A 129 -15.35 -6.14 5.28
CA LYS A 129 -15.75 -5.42 4.06
C LYS A 129 -14.65 -5.51 2.98
N PHE A 130 -13.39 -5.20 3.33
CA PHE A 130 -12.27 -5.25 2.40
C PHE A 130 -12.04 -6.64 1.79
N HIS A 131 -12.04 -7.69 2.61
CA HIS A 131 -11.78 -9.05 2.11
C HIS A 131 -12.90 -9.59 1.22
N VAL A 132 -14.14 -9.20 1.52
CA VAL A 132 -15.31 -9.60 0.73
C VAL A 132 -15.40 -8.81 -0.56
N PHE A 133 -15.17 -7.48 -0.51
CA PHE A 133 -15.25 -6.57 -1.64
C PHE A 133 -14.35 -7.00 -2.81
N TYR A 134 -13.10 -7.39 -2.54
CA TYR A 134 -12.16 -7.78 -3.61
C TYR A 134 -12.44 -9.16 -4.21
N THR A 135 -13.41 -9.92 -3.70
CA THR A 135 -13.70 -11.28 -4.21
C THR A 135 -14.16 -11.32 -5.67
N PRO A 136 -15.05 -10.42 -6.18
CA PRO A 136 -15.51 -10.48 -7.57
C PRO A 136 -14.51 -9.97 -8.60
N PHE A 137 -13.49 -9.23 -8.21
CA PHE A 137 -12.57 -8.60 -9.14
C PHE A 137 -11.42 -9.52 -9.55
N LEU A 138 -10.94 -9.37 -10.80
CA LEU A 138 -9.78 -10.11 -11.31
C LEU A 138 -8.47 -9.57 -10.74
N LEU A 139 -8.36 -9.58 -9.42
CA LEU A 139 -7.24 -9.06 -8.66
C LEU A 139 -6.68 -10.15 -7.73
N LEU A 140 -5.40 -10.02 -7.39
CA LEU A 140 -4.65 -11.04 -6.66
C LEU A 140 -4.86 -11.01 -5.14
N GLU A 141 -5.62 -10.06 -4.60
CA GLU A 141 -5.75 -9.77 -3.18
C GLU A 141 -6.29 -10.94 -2.36
N VAL A 142 -7.30 -11.66 -2.88
CA VAL A 142 -7.90 -12.83 -2.22
C VAL A 142 -6.88 -13.96 -2.10
N TRP A 143 -6.10 -14.19 -3.16
CA TRP A 143 -5.05 -15.20 -3.15
C TRP A 143 -3.88 -14.81 -2.24
N PHE A 144 -3.51 -13.54 -2.22
CA PHE A 144 -2.47 -13.08 -1.31
C PHE A 144 -2.89 -13.22 0.16
N ALA A 145 -4.16 -12.94 0.48
CA ALA A 145 -4.72 -13.20 1.80
C ALA A 145 -4.69 -14.70 2.17
N PHE A 146 -5.01 -15.58 1.21
CA PHE A 146 -4.93 -17.03 1.41
C PHE A 146 -3.49 -17.48 1.70
N TRP A 147 -2.52 -17.06 0.90
CA TRP A 147 -1.12 -17.41 1.11
C TRP A 147 -0.57 -16.86 2.43
N THR A 148 -0.97 -15.66 2.80
CA THR A 148 -0.62 -15.07 4.12
C THR A 148 -1.21 -15.90 5.27
N ALA A 149 -2.48 -16.28 5.18
CA ALA A 149 -3.12 -17.14 6.18
C ALA A 149 -2.47 -18.52 6.28
N LEU A 150 -2.09 -19.12 5.14
CA LEU A 150 -1.42 -20.41 5.09
C LEU A 150 0.01 -20.32 5.66
N THR A 151 0.74 -19.24 5.33
CA THR A 151 2.07 -18.96 5.91
C THR A 151 1.98 -18.83 7.43
N LEU A 152 1.01 -18.05 7.93
CA LEU A 152 0.78 -17.89 9.36
C LEU A 152 0.45 -19.24 10.04
N TYR A 153 -0.46 -20.00 9.45
CA TYR A 153 -0.84 -21.32 9.97
C TYR A 153 0.35 -22.27 9.99
N ALA A 154 1.10 -22.37 8.89
CA ALA A 154 2.26 -23.24 8.77
C ALA A 154 3.37 -22.85 9.76
N ALA A 155 3.66 -21.55 9.91
CA ALA A 155 4.64 -21.06 10.86
C ALA A 155 4.25 -21.39 12.32
N VAL A 156 2.98 -21.15 12.70
CA VAL A 156 2.47 -21.50 14.03
C VAL A 156 2.57 -23.01 14.27
N ARG A 157 2.22 -23.83 13.29
CA ARG A 157 2.31 -25.29 13.37
C ARG A 157 3.74 -25.77 13.50
N LEU A 158 4.65 -25.20 12.71
CA LEU A 158 6.08 -25.53 12.77
C LEU A 158 6.65 -25.20 14.15
N MET A 159 6.32 -24.06 14.71
CA MET A 159 6.78 -23.69 16.07
C MET A 159 6.21 -24.59 17.16
N GLN A 160 5.00 -25.16 16.98
CA GLN A 160 4.38 -26.11 17.90
C GLN A 160 4.90 -27.54 17.72
N LYS A 161 5.04 -28.00 16.46
CA LYS A 161 5.51 -29.34 16.09
C LYS A 161 6.63 -29.20 15.06
N PHE A 162 7.86 -29.15 15.56
CA PHE A 162 9.05 -28.90 14.75
C PHE A 162 9.42 -30.14 13.93
N ASN A 163 8.94 -30.20 12.68
CA ASN A 163 9.27 -31.27 11.75
C ASN A 163 9.26 -30.78 10.27
N TRP A 164 9.85 -31.57 9.38
CA TRP A 164 10.05 -31.23 7.97
C TRP A 164 8.74 -30.99 7.19
N LYS A 165 7.63 -31.67 7.51
CA LYS A 165 6.33 -31.50 6.82
C LYS A 165 5.79 -30.08 6.97
N TRP A 166 5.90 -29.51 8.19
CA TRP A 166 5.51 -28.11 8.43
C TRP A 166 6.51 -27.11 7.85
N GLY A 167 7.80 -27.50 7.74
CA GLY A 167 8.79 -26.72 7.00
C GLY A 167 8.45 -26.65 5.52
N MET A 168 8.13 -27.79 4.91
CA MET A 168 7.70 -27.89 3.51
C MET A 168 6.44 -27.02 3.24
N LEU A 169 5.41 -27.14 4.09
CA LEU A 169 4.20 -26.33 3.95
C LEU A 169 4.49 -24.82 4.10
N LEU A 170 5.38 -24.44 5.01
CA LEU A 170 5.81 -23.05 5.19
C LEU A 170 6.52 -22.54 3.93
N GLY A 171 7.47 -23.31 3.39
CA GLY A 171 8.18 -22.97 2.17
C GLY A 171 7.24 -22.79 0.97
N ALA A 172 6.33 -23.73 0.77
CA ALA A 172 5.33 -23.66 -0.30
C ALA A 172 4.39 -22.45 -0.15
N ALA A 173 3.93 -22.16 1.07
CA ALA A 173 3.09 -20.99 1.34
C ALA A 173 3.83 -19.67 1.09
N CYS A 174 5.10 -19.57 1.49
CA CYS A 174 5.95 -18.41 1.20
C CYS A 174 6.21 -18.26 -0.31
N ALA A 175 6.40 -19.36 -1.04
CA ALA A 175 6.54 -19.32 -2.50
C ALA A 175 5.27 -18.82 -3.18
N GLY A 176 4.10 -19.34 -2.80
CA GLY A 176 2.82 -18.83 -3.30
C GLY A 176 2.60 -17.36 -2.98
N ALA A 177 2.95 -16.92 -1.79
CA ALA A 177 2.89 -15.50 -1.41
C ALA A 177 3.83 -14.65 -2.27
N LEU A 178 5.09 -15.06 -2.48
CA LEU A 178 6.08 -14.36 -3.30
C LEU A 178 5.66 -14.29 -4.77
N LEU A 179 5.18 -15.41 -5.34
CA LEU A 179 4.70 -15.46 -6.71
C LEU A 179 3.40 -14.66 -6.92
N THR A 180 2.73 -14.26 -5.82
CA THR A 180 1.55 -13.38 -5.85
C THR A 180 1.94 -11.92 -5.60
N ARG A 181 2.86 -11.65 -4.64
CA ARG A 181 3.41 -10.31 -4.33
C ARG A 181 4.85 -10.39 -3.87
N GLY A 182 5.74 -9.66 -4.54
CA GLY A 182 7.18 -9.69 -4.31
C GLY A 182 7.62 -9.28 -2.90
N ASN A 183 6.88 -8.38 -2.23
CA ASN A 183 7.19 -7.92 -0.88
C ASN A 183 7.13 -9.05 0.18
N ALA A 184 6.46 -10.17 -0.10
CA ALA A 184 6.44 -11.36 0.76
C ALA A 184 7.85 -11.95 1.00
N LEU A 185 8.82 -11.68 0.12
CA LEU A 185 10.22 -12.07 0.33
C LEU A 185 10.77 -11.54 1.65
N LEU A 186 10.36 -10.35 2.07
CA LEU A 186 10.82 -9.72 3.31
C LEU A 186 10.32 -10.42 4.59
N TRP A 187 9.39 -11.38 4.49
CA TRP A 187 8.98 -12.18 5.65
C TRP A 187 9.96 -13.31 5.95
N THR A 188 10.69 -13.78 4.93
CA THR A 188 11.52 -15.00 5.00
C THR A 188 12.71 -14.91 5.96
N PRO A 189 13.46 -13.78 6.11
CA PRO A 189 14.60 -13.74 7.01
C PRO A 189 14.25 -14.03 8.48
N GLY A 190 13.16 -13.43 8.99
CA GLY A 190 12.78 -13.69 10.38
C GLY A 190 12.11 -15.05 10.57
N LEU A 191 11.41 -15.59 9.56
CA LEU A 191 10.94 -16.97 9.61
C LEU A 191 12.11 -17.96 9.64
N ALA A 192 13.16 -17.71 8.86
CA ALA A 192 14.41 -18.49 8.90
C ALA A 192 15.10 -18.38 10.26
N ALA A 193 15.20 -17.16 10.82
CA ALA A 193 15.75 -16.94 12.16
C ALA A 193 14.97 -17.70 13.25
N LEU A 194 13.64 -17.73 13.15
CA LEU A 194 12.80 -18.50 14.07
C LEU A 194 13.01 -20.02 13.93
N ILE A 195 13.23 -20.53 12.71
CA ILE A 195 13.57 -21.94 12.46
C ILE A 195 14.92 -22.26 13.10
N LEU A 196 15.94 -21.44 12.86
CA LEU A 196 17.27 -21.60 13.44
C LEU A 196 17.22 -21.57 14.96
N TRP A 197 16.56 -20.58 15.54
CA TRP A 197 16.38 -20.46 16.99
C TRP A 197 15.68 -21.66 17.59
N ARG A 198 14.58 -22.10 17.00
CA ARG A 198 13.78 -23.22 17.51
C ARG A 198 14.48 -24.56 17.35
N GLY A 199 15.26 -24.72 16.29
CA GLY A 199 15.98 -25.95 15.92
C GLY A 199 17.38 -26.07 16.50
N TRP A 200 17.94 -25.03 17.14
CA TRP A 200 19.35 -24.94 17.55
C TRP A 200 19.89 -26.18 18.30
N LYS A 201 19.06 -26.68 19.23
CA LYS A 201 19.41 -27.90 20.00
C LYS A 201 19.06 -29.22 19.28
N ARG A 202 18.50 -29.18 18.06
CA ARG A 202 18.02 -30.35 17.29
C ARG A 202 18.53 -30.28 15.85
N ARG A 203 19.85 -30.21 15.68
CA ARG A 203 20.50 -29.89 14.41
C ARG A 203 20.04 -30.75 13.22
N LYS A 204 19.86 -32.07 13.39
CA LYS A 204 19.38 -32.98 12.32
C LYS A 204 17.94 -32.63 11.88
N GLN A 205 17.05 -32.37 12.85
CA GLN A 205 15.67 -31.95 12.53
C GLN A 205 15.66 -30.55 11.91
N MET A 206 16.52 -29.63 12.37
CA MET A 206 16.67 -28.30 11.81
C MET A 206 17.11 -28.36 10.35
N ALA A 207 18.12 -29.15 10.02
CA ALA A 207 18.58 -29.35 8.65
C ALA A 207 17.46 -29.90 7.75
N ALA A 208 16.71 -30.90 8.21
CA ALA A 208 15.57 -31.45 7.48
C ALA A 208 14.44 -30.44 7.27
N VAL A 209 14.16 -29.59 8.28
CA VAL A 209 13.16 -28.51 8.16
C VAL A 209 13.62 -27.46 7.17
N ILE A 210 14.87 -27.03 7.24
CA ILE A 210 15.47 -26.04 6.32
C ILE A 210 15.47 -26.57 4.89
N ALA A 211 15.96 -27.80 4.68
CA ALA A 211 16.00 -28.42 3.36
C ALA A 211 14.60 -28.54 2.73
N ALA A 212 13.61 -29.01 3.50
CA ALA A 212 12.24 -29.14 3.03
C ALA A 212 11.59 -27.77 2.75
N ALA A 213 11.83 -26.76 3.62
CA ALA A 213 11.31 -25.41 3.42
C ALA A 213 11.96 -24.73 2.20
N ALA A 214 13.28 -24.85 2.06
CA ALA A 214 14.04 -24.29 0.92
C ALA A 214 13.62 -24.93 -0.39
N ALA A 215 13.52 -26.26 -0.46
CA ALA A 215 13.07 -26.96 -1.66
C ALA A 215 11.65 -26.54 -2.06
N ALA A 216 10.71 -26.53 -1.11
CA ALA A 216 9.32 -26.14 -1.38
C ALA A 216 9.16 -24.64 -1.70
N PHE A 217 10.12 -23.80 -1.31
CA PHE A 217 10.16 -22.38 -1.68
C PHE A 217 10.78 -22.19 -3.07
N ILE A 218 11.93 -22.80 -3.35
CA ILE A 218 12.70 -22.56 -4.57
C ILE A 218 12.06 -23.22 -5.79
N ILE A 219 11.59 -24.48 -5.69
CA ILE A 219 11.09 -25.24 -6.82
C ILE A 219 9.96 -24.52 -7.59
N PRO A 220 8.93 -23.94 -6.96
CA PRO A 220 7.89 -23.22 -7.69
C PRO A 220 8.35 -21.90 -8.30
N ILE A 221 9.40 -21.26 -7.76
CA ILE A 221 9.90 -19.97 -8.20
C ILE A 221 10.90 -20.12 -9.35
N ALA A 222 11.69 -21.18 -9.33
CA ALA A 222 12.81 -21.41 -10.25
C ALA A 222 12.42 -21.32 -11.74
N PRO A 223 11.31 -21.92 -12.23
CA PRO A 223 10.97 -21.84 -13.64
C PRO A 223 10.82 -20.40 -14.14
N TYR A 224 10.16 -19.53 -13.36
CA TYR A 224 9.97 -18.12 -13.69
C TYR A 224 11.28 -17.33 -13.65
N SER A 225 12.09 -17.56 -12.62
CA SER A 225 13.40 -16.91 -12.49
C SER A 225 14.37 -17.32 -13.60
N ILE A 226 14.39 -18.59 -13.99
CA ILE A 226 15.20 -19.10 -15.09
C ILE A 226 14.74 -18.48 -16.41
N HIS A 227 13.42 -18.49 -16.70
CA HIS A 227 12.86 -17.89 -17.90
C HIS A 227 13.24 -16.41 -18.02
N ASN A 228 13.00 -15.61 -16.95
CA ASN A 228 13.36 -14.20 -16.94
C ASN A 228 14.87 -13.97 -17.12
N SER A 229 15.69 -14.78 -16.47
CA SER A 229 17.15 -14.62 -16.53
C SER A 229 17.70 -14.92 -17.93
N LEU A 230 17.19 -15.95 -18.60
CA LEU A 230 17.58 -16.31 -19.95
C LEU A 230 17.20 -15.22 -20.98
N ASN A 231 15.99 -14.66 -20.83
CA ASN A 231 15.48 -13.66 -21.78
C ASN A 231 15.99 -12.24 -21.51
N SER A 232 16.47 -11.95 -20.28
CA SER A 232 17.03 -10.64 -19.91
C SER A 232 18.55 -10.58 -19.90
N ASN A 233 19.26 -11.69 -20.17
CA ASN A 233 20.70 -11.81 -20.07
C ASN A 233 21.29 -11.33 -18.73
N LYS A 234 20.52 -11.40 -17.65
CA LYS A 234 20.92 -11.05 -16.28
C LYS A 234 20.14 -11.89 -15.27
N LEU A 235 20.71 -12.06 -14.06
CA LEU A 235 20.02 -12.79 -12.99
C LEU A 235 18.77 -12.04 -12.56
N CYS A 236 17.60 -12.67 -12.74
CA CYS A 236 16.29 -12.10 -12.42
C CYS A 236 15.52 -12.96 -11.42
N GLY A 237 14.63 -12.32 -10.67
CA GLY A 237 13.61 -13.00 -9.87
C GLY A 237 12.44 -13.53 -10.72
N ALA A 238 11.39 -13.97 -10.04
CA ALA A 238 10.15 -14.42 -10.70
C ALA A 238 9.40 -13.28 -11.43
N SER A 239 9.73 -12.01 -11.15
CA SER A 239 9.28 -10.80 -11.85
C SER A 239 10.47 -9.90 -12.06
N VAL A 240 10.53 -9.22 -13.21
CA VAL A 240 11.61 -8.27 -13.54
C VAL A 240 11.31 -6.85 -13.08
N ALA A 241 10.07 -6.54 -12.71
CA ALA A 241 9.67 -5.18 -12.32
C ALA A 241 10.10 -4.77 -10.90
N GLY A 242 10.70 -5.66 -10.12
CA GLY A 242 10.97 -5.44 -8.69
C GLY A 242 11.75 -4.16 -8.38
N GLY A 243 12.80 -3.85 -9.14
CA GLY A 243 13.59 -2.63 -8.99
C GLY A 243 12.77 -1.37 -9.29
N LYS A 244 12.11 -1.33 -10.44
CA LYS A 244 11.27 -0.22 -10.87
C LYS A 244 10.13 0.07 -9.87
N VAL A 245 9.41 -0.98 -9.45
CA VAL A 245 8.30 -0.87 -8.50
C VAL A 245 8.76 -0.35 -7.14
N LEU A 246 10.01 -0.62 -6.75
CA LEU A 246 10.56 -0.10 -5.50
C LEU A 246 10.67 1.42 -5.50
N SER A 247 11.01 2.06 -6.63
CA SER A 247 11.11 3.52 -6.74
C SER A 247 9.77 4.25 -6.64
N LEU A 248 8.64 3.59 -6.96
CA LEU A 248 7.30 4.19 -6.84
C LEU A 248 6.96 4.66 -5.42
N GLY A 249 7.55 4.04 -4.40
CA GLY A 249 7.38 4.46 -3.01
C GLY A 249 8.68 4.89 -2.34
N ASN A 250 9.81 4.97 -3.09
CA ASN A 250 11.13 5.28 -2.55
C ASN A 250 11.89 6.23 -3.47
N SER A 251 11.25 7.30 -3.87
CA SER A 251 11.87 8.43 -4.56
C SER A 251 11.47 9.74 -3.86
N PRO A 252 12.23 10.83 -4.05
CA PRO A 252 11.96 12.10 -3.38
C PRO A 252 10.56 12.65 -3.64
N GLU A 253 10.02 12.47 -4.84
CA GLU A 253 8.71 12.94 -5.27
C GLU A 253 7.60 11.88 -5.19
N ALA A 254 7.90 10.66 -4.71
CA ALA A 254 6.89 9.63 -4.59
C ALA A 254 5.83 10.00 -3.54
N PRO A 255 4.53 9.81 -3.82
CA PRO A 255 3.48 10.05 -2.84
C PRO A 255 3.58 9.03 -1.70
N ALA A 256 3.15 9.41 -0.51
CA ALA A 256 3.10 8.49 0.62
C ALA A 256 2.08 7.37 0.42
N GLY A 257 1.03 7.64 -0.33
CA GLY A 257 -0.01 6.69 -0.72
C GLY A 257 -0.58 7.03 -2.09
N GLY A 258 -1.10 6.03 -2.77
CA GLY A 258 -1.51 6.14 -4.16
C GLY A 258 -0.45 5.60 -5.12
N LEU A 259 -0.83 5.50 -6.39
CA LEU A 259 0.07 5.11 -7.47
C LEU A 259 0.24 6.28 -8.42
N GLU A 260 1.40 6.88 -8.35
CA GLU A 260 1.87 7.86 -9.33
C GLU A 260 3.23 7.39 -9.85
N TYR A 261 3.52 7.75 -11.09
CA TYR A 261 4.81 7.45 -11.70
C TYR A 261 5.70 8.70 -11.62
N PRO A 262 6.59 8.77 -10.59
CA PRO A 262 7.47 9.91 -10.42
C PRO A 262 8.51 9.99 -11.55
N ARG A 263 9.09 11.17 -11.78
CA ARG A 263 10.14 11.36 -12.79
C ARG A 263 11.33 10.44 -12.56
N THR A 264 11.75 10.28 -11.34
CA THR A 264 12.83 9.38 -10.95
C THR A 264 12.53 7.91 -11.26
N TYR A 265 11.25 7.50 -11.34
CA TYR A 265 10.91 6.14 -11.78
C TYR A 265 11.44 5.83 -13.18
N TYR A 266 11.25 6.76 -14.12
CA TYR A 266 11.73 6.59 -15.49
C TYR A 266 13.25 6.78 -15.57
N ALA A 267 13.77 7.89 -15.01
CA ALA A 267 15.18 8.22 -15.08
C ALA A 267 16.10 7.16 -14.45
N TRP A 268 15.72 6.61 -13.28
CA TRP A 268 16.51 5.57 -12.63
C TRP A 268 16.41 4.22 -13.36
N ALA A 269 15.26 3.93 -13.97
CA ALA A 269 15.09 2.72 -14.76
C ALA A 269 15.89 2.80 -16.08
N GLU A 270 15.96 3.98 -16.69
CA GLU A 270 16.77 4.23 -17.91
C GLU A 270 18.25 4.16 -17.59
N ASP A 271 18.72 4.75 -16.49
CA ASP A 271 20.12 4.66 -16.07
C ASP A 271 20.53 3.19 -15.81
N GLU A 272 19.70 2.41 -15.12
CA GLU A 272 19.95 0.97 -14.93
C GLU A 272 19.97 0.20 -16.25
N ALA A 273 19.08 0.53 -17.19
CA ALA A 273 19.03 -0.09 -18.52
C ALA A 273 20.26 0.26 -19.38
N ALA A 274 20.81 1.46 -19.21
CA ALA A 274 22.04 1.92 -19.86
C ALA A 274 23.33 1.36 -19.23
N GLY A 275 23.21 0.50 -18.19
CA GLY A 275 24.36 -0.08 -17.48
C GLY A 275 24.94 0.81 -16.37
N GLY A 276 24.20 1.85 -15.98
CA GLY A 276 24.55 2.72 -14.86
C GLY A 276 24.18 2.12 -13.49
N LYS A 277 23.77 2.98 -12.55
CA LYS A 277 23.40 2.53 -11.19
C LYS A 277 22.07 1.78 -11.20
N THR A 278 21.97 0.74 -10.39
CA THR A 278 20.68 0.07 -10.16
C THR A 278 19.71 1.02 -9.42
N VAL A 279 18.40 0.84 -9.64
CA VAL A 279 17.35 1.59 -8.91
C VAL A 279 17.54 1.50 -7.39
N ALA A 280 17.89 0.33 -6.86
CA ALA A 280 18.17 0.15 -5.45
C ALA A 280 19.36 1.01 -4.96
N ARG A 281 20.39 1.17 -5.79
CA ARG A 281 21.55 2.02 -5.48
C ARG A 281 21.15 3.50 -5.46
N HIS A 282 20.36 3.96 -6.42
CA HIS A 282 19.82 5.32 -6.43
C HIS A 282 19.02 5.63 -5.16
N ILE A 283 18.14 4.71 -4.73
CA ILE A 283 17.38 4.85 -3.48
C ILE A 283 18.31 4.97 -2.28
N LEU A 284 19.36 4.14 -2.20
CA LEU A 284 20.34 4.19 -1.11
C LEU A 284 21.16 5.48 -1.11
N ASP A 285 21.55 5.97 -2.27
CA ASP A 285 22.29 7.21 -2.41
C ASP A 285 21.42 8.40 -1.98
N TRP A 286 20.14 8.43 -2.41
CA TRP A 286 19.17 9.42 -1.95
C TRP A 286 18.93 9.35 -0.43
N ALA A 287 18.70 8.16 0.13
CA ALA A 287 18.49 7.99 1.57
C ALA A 287 19.70 8.46 2.40
N LYS A 288 20.92 8.39 1.86
CA LYS A 288 22.14 8.91 2.50
C LYS A 288 22.28 10.41 2.35
N SER A 289 21.93 10.96 1.19
CA SER A 289 22.03 12.41 0.94
C SER A 289 20.95 13.20 1.67
N GLU A 290 19.74 12.64 1.82
CA GLU A 290 18.60 13.29 2.45
C GLU A 290 17.89 12.38 3.49
N PRO A 291 18.61 11.97 4.56
CA PRO A 291 18.12 10.93 5.48
C PRO A 291 16.82 11.31 6.21
N LEU A 292 16.64 12.60 6.54
CA LEU A 292 15.42 13.07 7.23
C LEU A 292 14.20 13.01 6.30
N VAL A 293 14.37 13.32 5.02
CA VAL A 293 13.30 13.24 4.02
C VAL A 293 12.87 11.80 3.82
N PHE A 294 13.86 10.93 3.64
CA PHE A 294 13.62 9.49 3.51
C PHE A 294 12.90 8.93 4.74
N LEU A 295 13.38 9.27 5.95
CA LEU A 295 12.76 8.82 7.20
C LEU A 295 11.33 9.34 7.34
N GLU A 296 11.08 10.62 7.04
CA GLU A 296 9.74 11.21 7.07
C GLU A 296 8.77 10.46 6.17
N GLN A 297 9.16 10.21 4.92
CA GLN A 297 8.33 9.47 3.97
C GLN A 297 8.00 8.06 4.49
N LYS A 298 8.97 7.37 5.12
CA LYS A 298 8.72 6.03 5.68
C LYS A 298 7.84 6.06 6.93
N CYS A 299 8.03 7.01 7.83
CA CYS A 299 7.15 7.20 8.98
C CYS A 299 5.71 7.46 8.55
N ARG A 300 5.53 8.29 7.54
CA ARG A 300 4.23 8.59 6.95
C ARG A 300 3.59 7.34 6.33
N ALA A 301 4.32 6.56 5.54
CA ALA A 301 3.82 5.30 4.97
C ALA A 301 3.45 4.27 6.07
N LEU A 302 4.22 4.19 7.15
CA LEU A 302 3.92 3.32 8.29
C LEU A 302 2.61 3.71 9.00
N LEU A 303 2.34 5.01 9.18
CA LEU A 303 1.08 5.51 9.74
C LEU A 303 -0.08 5.31 8.77
N LEU A 304 0.11 5.66 7.50
CA LEU A 304 -0.90 5.55 6.45
C LEU A 304 -1.39 4.11 6.25
N PHE A 305 -0.55 3.11 6.52
CA PHE A 305 -0.97 1.71 6.49
C PHE A 305 -2.15 1.41 7.42
N TRP A 306 -2.21 2.08 8.58
CA TRP A 306 -3.29 1.89 9.56
C TRP A 306 -4.50 2.78 9.30
N ASP A 307 -4.32 3.86 8.57
CA ASP A 307 -5.34 4.87 8.34
C ASP A 307 -6.65 4.30 7.78
N ALA A 308 -7.80 4.80 8.26
CA ALA A 308 -9.10 4.31 7.85
C ALA A 308 -9.48 4.72 6.42
N THR A 309 -8.87 5.77 5.89
CA THR A 309 -9.14 6.29 4.55
C THR A 309 -8.78 5.27 3.48
N GLU A 310 -9.66 5.09 2.51
CA GLU A 310 -9.37 4.29 1.34
C GLU A 310 -8.41 5.06 0.41
N ILE A 311 -7.34 4.40 -0.01
CA ILE A 311 -6.48 4.83 -1.10
C ILE A 311 -6.83 3.94 -2.29
N PRO A 312 -7.74 4.38 -3.17
CA PRO A 312 -8.26 3.54 -4.25
C PRO A 312 -7.22 3.30 -5.34
N ASN A 313 -7.37 2.19 -6.04
CA ASN A 313 -6.64 1.87 -7.28
C ASN A 313 -7.36 0.72 -7.97
N ASN A 314 -7.52 0.77 -9.27
CA ASN A 314 -8.31 -0.12 -10.10
C ASN A 314 -9.82 -0.12 -9.77
N VAL A 315 -10.18 -0.25 -8.50
CA VAL A 315 -11.55 -0.24 -7.96
C VAL A 315 -11.58 0.49 -6.63
N SER A 316 -12.75 1.06 -6.28
CA SER A 316 -13.01 1.75 -5.01
C SER A 316 -14.24 1.16 -4.30
N ILE A 317 -14.13 0.94 -2.99
CA ILE A 317 -15.27 0.50 -2.17
C ILE A 317 -16.39 1.54 -2.19
N ASP A 318 -16.03 2.82 -2.21
CA ASP A 318 -17.00 3.92 -2.15
C ASP A 318 -17.72 4.14 -3.49
N VAL A 319 -17.14 3.72 -4.61
CA VAL A 319 -17.73 3.83 -5.94
C VAL A 319 -18.33 2.50 -6.37
N ASP A 320 -17.51 1.47 -6.58
CA ASP A 320 -17.95 0.16 -7.08
C ASP A 320 -18.77 -0.61 -6.05
N GLY A 321 -18.45 -0.43 -4.76
CA GLY A 321 -19.16 -1.07 -3.66
C GLY A 321 -20.61 -0.59 -3.45
N LYS A 322 -20.99 0.56 -4.02
CA LYS A 322 -22.37 1.09 -3.92
C LYS A 322 -23.41 0.15 -4.51
N ALA A 323 -23.04 -0.64 -5.52
CA ALA A 323 -23.92 -1.61 -6.15
C ALA A 323 -24.24 -2.83 -5.25
N SER A 324 -23.54 -3.00 -4.12
CA SER A 324 -23.79 -4.08 -3.18
C SER A 324 -24.35 -3.56 -1.84
N PRO A 325 -25.67 -3.70 -1.56
CA PRO A 325 -26.25 -3.36 -0.27
C PRO A 325 -25.64 -4.14 0.90
N LEU A 326 -25.23 -5.39 0.68
CA LEU A 326 -24.62 -6.21 1.72
C LEU A 326 -23.28 -5.63 2.20
N LEU A 327 -22.46 -5.07 1.30
CA LEU A 327 -21.17 -4.46 1.68
C LEU A 327 -21.32 -3.31 2.69
N ARG A 328 -22.46 -2.60 2.70
CA ARG A 328 -22.71 -1.52 3.67
C ARG A 328 -22.83 -2.03 5.09
N LEU A 329 -23.24 -3.28 5.27
CA LEU A 329 -23.44 -3.94 6.58
C LEU A 329 -22.19 -4.65 7.09
N LEU A 330 -21.16 -4.80 6.26
CA LEU A 330 -19.93 -5.51 6.63
C LEU A 330 -18.98 -4.60 7.42
N LEU A 331 -18.11 -5.24 8.22
CA LEU A 331 -17.18 -4.55 9.10
C LEU A 331 -16.12 -3.78 8.30
N PRO A 332 -16.01 -2.45 8.49
CA PRO A 332 -15.02 -1.63 7.81
C PRO A 332 -13.62 -1.79 8.43
N TRP A 333 -12.62 -1.26 7.73
CA TRP A 333 -11.23 -1.27 8.20
C TRP A 333 -11.05 -0.49 9.51
N SER A 334 -11.72 0.65 9.70
CA SER A 334 -11.65 1.44 10.93
C SER A 334 -11.86 0.59 12.19
N ILE A 335 -12.88 -0.29 12.18
CA ILE A 335 -13.16 -1.18 13.31
C ILE A 335 -12.16 -2.34 13.38
N LEU A 336 -11.91 -3.03 12.25
CA LEU A 336 -11.03 -4.21 12.26
C LEU A 336 -9.57 -3.82 12.50
N GLY A 337 -9.12 -2.70 11.97
CA GLY A 337 -7.78 -2.15 12.16
C GLY A 337 -7.54 -1.81 13.63
N ALA A 338 -8.47 -1.07 14.25
CA ALA A 338 -8.37 -0.70 15.66
C ALA A 338 -8.39 -1.93 16.60
N LEU A 339 -9.30 -2.88 16.39
CA LEU A 339 -9.35 -4.11 17.16
C LEU A 339 -8.12 -5.00 16.96
N GLY A 340 -7.59 -5.05 15.73
CA GLY A 340 -6.40 -5.81 15.40
C GLY A 340 -5.15 -5.24 16.03
N LEU A 341 -4.95 -3.92 15.93
CA LEU A 341 -3.83 -3.21 16.57
C LEU A 341 -3.91 -3.36 18.11
N PHE A 342 -5.09 -3.18 18.68
CA PHE A 342 -5.33 -3.44 20.10
C PHE A 342 -4.91 -4.86 20.50
N GLY A 343 -5.34 -5.86 19.74
CA GLY A 343 -4.96 -7.26 19.98
C GLY A 343 -3.46 -7.51 19.85
N LEU A 344 -2.78 -6.89 18.89
CA LEU A 344 -1.32 -6.93 18.75
C LEU A 344 -0.63 -6.36 19.98
N LEU A 345 -1.06 -5.20 20.46
CA LEU A 345 -0.50 -4.53 21.64
C LEU A 345 -0.69 -5.33 22.92
N VAL A 346 -1.85 -5.96 23.11
CA VAL A 346 -2.20 -6.62 24.39
C VAL A 346 -1.83 -8.11 24.40
N CYS A 347 -1.88 -8.80 23.26
CA CYS A 347 -1.75 -10.26 23.18
C CYS A 347 -0.48 -10.73 22.44
N GLY A 348 0.15 -9.87 21.62
CA GLY A 348 1.27 -10.25 20.75
C GLY A 348 2.54 -10.65 21.51
N TRP A 349 2.85 -9.95 22.57
CA TRP A 349 4.17 -9.97 23.25
C TRP A 349 4.42 -11.11 24.22
N LYS A 350 3.49 -12.04 24.42
CA LYS A 350 3.72 -13.16 25.33
C LYS A 350 4.75 -14.15 24.72
N PRO A 351 5.81 -14.54 25.46
CA PRO A 351 6.98 -15.26 24.92
C PRO A 351 6.70 -16.75 24.65
N ARG A 352 5.93 -17.05 23.60
CA ARG A 352 5.77 -18.40 23.06
C ARG A 352 6.21 -18.40 21.59
N ALA A 353 7.02 -19.36 21.17
CA ALA A 353 7.56 -19.45 19.81
C ALA A 353 6.50 -19.27 18.72
N SER A 354 5.33 -19.89 18.89
CA SER A 354 4.21 -19.76 17.93
C SER A 354 3.59 -18.34 17.90
N ARG A 355 3.58 -17.62 19.03
CA ARG A 355 3.12 -16.21 19.06
C ARG A 355 4.16 -15.27 18.48
N LEU A 356 5.46 -15.53 18.72
CA LEU A 356 6.54 -14.77 18.08
C LEU A 356 6.50 -14.93 16.56
N ALA A 357 6.19 -16.11 16.03
CA ALA A 357 6.02 -16.30 14.60
C ALA A 357 4.82 -15.49 14.03
N ALA A 358 3.70 -15.45 14.76
CA ALA A 358 2.54 -14.66 14.37
C ALA A 358 2.84 -13.14 14.46
N LEU A 359 3.51 -12.70 15.51
CA LEU A 359 3.92 -11.31 15.69
C LEU A 359 4.93 -10.90 14.61
N TRP A 360 5.93 -11.75 14.34
CA TRP A 360 6.87 -11.49 13.26
C TRP A 360 6.16 -11.29 11.92
N LEU A 361 5.24 -12.19 11.57
CA LEU A 361 4.52 -12.07 10.29
C LEU A 361 3.67 -10.78 10.25
N ALA A 362 3.06 -10.37 11.37
CA ALA A 362 2.33 -9.11 11.45
C ALA A 362 3.24 -7.91 11.21
N LEU A 363 4.38 -7.84 11.89
CA LEU A 363 5.34 -6.75 11.75
C LEU A 363 6.03 -6.75 10.37
N ALA A 364 6.41 -7.92 9.87
CA ALA A 364 7.01 -8.07 8.56
C ALA A 364 6.05 -7.71 7.42
N PHE A 365 4.76 -8.06 7.54
CA PHE A 365 3.74 -7.65 6.58
C PHE A 365 3.57 -6.13 6.57
N TRP A 366 3.38 -5.52 7.74
CA TRP A 366 3.25 -4.08 7.89
C TRP A 366 4.47 -3.34 7.34
N GLY A 367 5.68 -3.72 7.78
CA GLY A 367 6.93 -3.10 7.32
C GLY A 367 7.18 -3.29 5.84
N SER A 368 7.00 -4.52 5.31
CA SER A 368 7.22 -4.81 3.89
C SER A 368 6.24 -4.08 2.97
N THR A 369 4.98 -3.92 3.38
CA THR A 369 3.98 -3.18 2.61
C THR A 369 4.30 -1.69 2.62
N SER A 370 4.66 -1.13 3.78
CA SER A 370 5.02 0.29 3.92
C SER A 370 6.37 0.66 3.29
N ALA A 371 7.23 -0.33 3.01
CA ALA A 371 8.50 -0.12 2.32
C ALA A 371 8.34 0.16 0.82
N PHE A 372 7.19 -0.15 0.25
CA PHE A 372 6.81 0.15 -1.14
C PHE A 372 5.83 1.33 -1.17
N TYR A 373 5.18 1.57 -2.32
CA TYR A 373 4.03 2.47 -2.38
C TYR A 373 2.80 1.81 -1.74
N LEU A 374 1.91 2.61 -1.17
CA LEU A 374 0.80 2.11 -0.38
C LEU A 374 -0.55 2.34 -1.08
N LEU A 375 -1.32 1.25 -1.21
CA LEU A 375 -2.71 1.25 -1.66
C LEU A 375 -3.58 0.52 -0.64
N ALA A 376 -4.84 0.93 -0.51
CA ALA A 376 -5.77 0.29 0.42
C ALA A 376 -5.91 -1.22 0.17
N ARG A 377 -5.93 -1.65 -1.09
CA ARG A 377 -6.03 -3.07 -1.48
C ARG A 377 -4.90 -3.95 -0.92
N PHE A 378 -3.72 -3.38 -0.65
CA PHE A 378 -2.60 -4.16 -0.10
C PHE A 378 -2.85 -4.64 1.33
N ARG A 379 -3.74 -3.96 2.07
CA ARG A 379 -4.16 -4.36 3.43
C ARG A 379 -4.99 -5.64 3.45
N VAL A 380 -5.61 -6.04 2.32
CA VAL A 380 -6.43 -7.26 2.23
C VAL A 380 -5.62 -8.50 2.62
N GLY A 381 -4.37 -8.58 2.16
CA GLY A 381 -3.47 -9.66 2.55
C GLY A 381 -3.16 -9.72 4.05
N PHE A 382 -3.27 -8.60 4.77
CA PHE A 382 -3.03 -8.53 6.21
C PHE A 382 -4.20 -8.99 7.07
N LEU A 383 -5.43 -8.92 6.54
CA LEU A 383 -6.66 -9.21 7.29
C LEU A 383 -6.68 -10.57 8.00
N PRO A 384 -6.17 -11.67 7.46
CA PRO A 384 -6.12 -12.94 8.18
C PRO A 384 -5.29 -12.89 9.46
N VAL A 385 -4.16 -12.18 9.43
CA VAL A 385 -3.30 -11.96 10.60
C VAL A 385 -4.00 -11.02 11.59
N LEU A 386 -4.54 -9.93 11.08
CA LEU A 386 -5.22 -8.90 11.84
C LEU A 386 -6.41 -9.47 12.63
N CYS A 387 -7.28 -10.25 11.98
CA CYS A 387 -8.46 -10.86 12.61
C CYS A 387 -8.09 -11.87 13.69
N VAL A 388 -6.96 -12.57 13.59
CA VAL A 388 -6.44 -13.45 14.65
C VAL A 388 -6.14 -12.64 15.91
N PHE A 389 -5.48 -11.48 15.78
CA PHE A 389 -5.16 -10.62 16.91
C PHE A 389 -6.39 -9.83 17.39
N ALA A 390 -7.25 -9.35 16.49
CA ALA A 390 -8.52 -8.69 16.86
C ALA A 390 -9.39 -9.57 17.75
N ALA A 391 -9.58 -10.84 17.37
CA ALA A 391 -10.31 -11.81 18.18
C ALA A 391 -9.64 -12.06 19.54
N ALA A 392 -8.31 -12.13 19.58
CA ALA A 392 -7.58 -12.27 20.84
C ALA A 392 -7.76 -11.06 21.75
N GLY A 393 -7.73 -9.85 21.18
CA GLY A 393 -7.99 -8.59 21.88
C GLY A 393 -9.39 -8.54 22.48
N ILE A 394 -10.41 -8.87 21.69
CA ILE A 394 -11.81 -8.92 22.15
C ILE A 394 -11.96 -9.88 23.35
N VAL A 395 -11.46 -11.12 23.23
CA VAL A 395 -11.57 -12.11 24.29
C VAL A 395 -10.80 -11.66 25.54
N GLU A 396 -9.63 -11.05 25.39
CA GLU A 396 -8.83 -10.55 26.50
C GLU A 396 -9.52 -9.35 27.19
N LEU A 397 -10.12 -8.44 26.43
CA LEU A 397 -10.89 -7.31 26.97
C LEU A 397 -12.09 -7.80 27.78
N CYS A 398 -12.89 -8.72 27.21
CA CYS A 398 -14.02 -9.33 27.92
C CYS A 398 -13.57 -10.03 29.24
N ARG A 399 -12.43 -10.73 29.19
CA ARG A 399 -11.86 -11.37 30.39
C ARG A 399 -11.49 -10.35 31.46
N ARG A 400 -10.85 -9.24 31.09
CA ARG A 400 -10.45 -8.18 32.03
C ARG A 400 -11.66 -7.46 32.64
N ILE A 401 -12.69 -7.20 31.84
CA ILE A 401 -13.96 -6.62 32.33
C ILE A 401 -14.60 -7.53 33.38
N VAL A 402 -14.72 -8.84 33.10
CA VAL A 402 -15.29 -9.80 34.04
C VAL A 402 -14.45 -9.91 35.32
N GLN A 403 -13.13 -9.94 35.20
CA GLN A 403 -12.22 -9.98 36.35
C GLN A 403 -12.31 -8.72 37.21
N SER A 404 -12.35 -7.53 36.58
CA SER A 404 -12.48 -6.27 37.32
C SER A 404 -13.78 -6.21 38.16
N LYS A 405 -14.89 -6.70 37.60
CA LYS A 405 -16.18 -6.76 38.32
C LYS A 405 -16.20 -7.77 39.47
N ARG A 406 -15.41 -8.87 39.38
CA ARG A 406 -15.44 -9.95 40.39
C ARG A 406 -14.45 -9.74 41.53
N ILE A 407 -13.29 -9.15 41.27
CA ILE A 407 -12.15 -9.23 42.21
C ILE A 407 -11.92 -7.90 42.94
N HIS A 408 -12.45 -6.78 42.47
CA HIS A 408 -12.36 -5.42 43.06
C HIS A 408 -10.96 -4.98 43.56
N THR A 409 -9.88 -5.61 43.08
CA THR A 409 -8.51 -5.26 43.46
C THR A 409 -7.97 -4.10 42.59
N PRO A 410 -7.07 -3.24 43.14
CA PRO A 410 -6.40 -2.20 42.35
C PRO A 410 -5.70 -2.76 41.12
N ARG A 411 -5.10 -3.96 41.23
CA ARG A 411 -4.41 -4.63 40.12
C ARG A 411 -5.34 -5.01 38.96
N ALA A 412 -6.58 -5.46 39.26
CA ALA A 412 -7.58 -5.79 38.24
C ALA A 412 -8.08 -4.52 37.53
N ARG A 413 -8.32 -3.42 38.29
CA ARG A 413 -8.67 -2.11 37.74
C ARG A 413 -7.58 -1.54 36.88
N ASN A 414 -6.32 -1.51 37.32
CA ASN A 414 -5.19 -1.03 36.55
C ASN A 414 -5.00 -1.83 35.24
N SER A 415 -5.20 -3.17 35.29
CA SER A 415 -5.15 -4.00 34.09
C SER A 415 -6.24 -3.66 33.07
N LEU A 416 -7.45 -3.31 33.52
CA LEU A 416 -8.54 -2.87 32.65
C LEU A 416 -8.27 -1.48 32.09
N SER A 417 -7.76 -0.54 32.90
CA SER A 417 -7.40 0.81 32.46
C SER A 417 -6.31 0.78 31.37
N VAL A 418 -5.29 -0.06 31.52
CA VAL A 418 -4.26 -0.27 30.49
C VAL A 418 -4.86 -0.82 29.18
N ALA A 419 -5.82 -1.75 29.28
CA ALA A 419 -6.49 -2.26 28.08
C ALA A 419 -7.39 -1.21 27.42
N ALA A 420 -8.10 -0.40 28.20
CA ALA A 420 -8.90 0.70 27.67
C ALA A 420 -8.02 1.75 26.98
N PHE A 421 -6.91 2.12 27.59
CA PHE A 421 -5.95 3.03 26.98
C PHE A 421 -5.39 2.47 25.66
N ALA A 422 -4.99 1.19 25.64
CA ALA A 422 -4.50 0.55 24.42
C ALA A 422 -5.56 0.51 23.30
N LEU A 423 -6.84 0.33 23.65
CA LEU A 423 -7.93 0.38 22.67
C LEU A 423 -8.14 1.79 22.13
N LEU A 424 -8.19 2.79 23.02
CA LEU A 424 -8.31 4.20 22.61
C LEU A 424 -7.14 4.64 21.75
N PHE A 425 -5.92 4.24 22.13
CA PHE A 425 -4.72 4.48 21.31
C PHE A 425 -4.83 3.83 19.93
N SER A 426 -5.35 2.61 19.85
CA SER A 426 -5.53 1.91 18.57
C SER A 426 -6.57 2.59 17.68
N ILE A 427 -7.66 3.09 18.25
CA ILE A 427 -8.67 3.91 17.54
C ILE A 427 -8.01 5.19 17.02
N TYR A 428 -7.26 5.89 17.89
CA TYR A 428 -6.55 7.11 17.49
C TYR A 428 -5.57 6.86 16.32
N VAL A 429 -4.80 5.76 16.37
CA VAL A 429 -3.85 5.42 15.30
C VAL A 429 -4.56 5.17 13.97
N VAL A 430 -5.72 4.53 13.98
CA VAL A 430 -6.44 4.17 12.76
C VAL A 430 -7.22 5.35 12.17
N ASP A 431 -7.85 6.17 13.01
CA ASP A 431 -8.77 7.20 12.51
C ASP A 431 -8.16 8.62 12.47
N PHE A 432 -7.04 8.88 13.19
CA PHE A 432 -6.55 10.25 13.37
C PHE A 432 -5.03 10.43 13.24
N ALA A 433 -4.22 9.42 13.51
CA ALA A 433 -2.78 9.64 13.71
C ALA A 433 -2.06 10.07 12.43
N HIS A 434 -2.47 9.56 11.27
CA HIS A 434 -1.87 9.95 10.00
C HIS A 434 -2.15 11.42 9.70
N ASP A 435 -3.39 11.87 9.86
CA ASP A 435 -3.76 13.25 9.60
C ASP A 435 -3.12 14.21 10.59
N ALA A 436 -3.11 13.88 11.89
CA ALA A 436 -2.41 14.67 12.91
C ALA A 436 -0.91 14.76 12.62
N TYR A 437 -0.29 13.65 12.15
CA TYR A 437 1.11 13.67 11.74
C TYR A 437 1.35 14.61 10.56
N CYS A 438 0.53 14.51 9.52
CA CYS A 438 0.70 15.29 8.29
C CYS A 438 0.36 16.77 8.47
N GLN A 439 -0.71 17.10 9.21
CA GLN A 439 -1.20 18.47 9.36
C GLN A 439 -0.50 19.24 10.48
N ASP A 440 -0.19 18.59 11.60
CA ASP A 440 0.31 19.26 12.80
C ASP A 440 1.80 19.03 13.04
N LEU A 441 2.21 17.77 13.13
CA LEU A 441 3.55 17.43 13.58
C LEU A 441 4.59 17.63 12.48
N MET A 442 4.34 17.10 11.30
CA MET A 442 5.27 17.14 10.19
C MET A 442 5.60 18.58 9.74
N PRO A 443 4.63 19.48 9.53
CA PRO A 443 4.93 20.86 9.18
C PRO A 443 5.75 21.60 10.23
N ARG A 444 5.52 21.31 11.52
CA ARG A 444 6.29 21.96 12.61
C ARG A 444 7.71 21.44 12.70
N VAL A 445 7.91 20.12 12.65
CA VAL A 445 9.23 19.49 12.80
C VAL A 445 10.07 19.70 11.55
N PHE A 446 9.52 19.41 10.37
CA PHE A 446 10.28 19.45 9.12
C PHE A 446 10.46 20.85 8.55
N ARG A 447 9.61 21.82 8.93
CA ARG A 447 9.84 23.23 8.59
C ARG A 447 11.17 23.73 9.16
N SER A 448 11.54 23.32 10.38
CA SER A 448 12.80 23.69 11.01
C SER A 448 14.00 22.87 10.53
N LEU A 449 13.79 21.56 10.28
CA LEU A 449 14.85 20.65 9.88
C LEU A 449 15.13 20.65 8.38
N ARG A 450 14.17 21.12 7.57
CA ARG A 450 14.24 21.10 6.11
C ARG A 450 13.87 22.45 5.52
N PRO A 451 14.75 23.45 5.65
CA PRO A 451 14.49 24.81 5.15
C PRO A 451 14.49 24.91 3.62
N GLN A 452 15.03 23.91 2.90
CA GLN A 452 15.19 23.89 1.45
C GLN A 452 14.34 22.78 0.86
N GLY A 453 13.45 23.06 -0.08
CA GLY A 453 12.63 22.06 -0.75
C GLY A 453 13.40 20.85 -1.33
N ILE A 454 12.72 19.91 -1.93
CA ILE A 454 13.34 18.79 -2.65
C ILE A 454 13.85 19.29 -4.00
N ALA A 455 15.11 19.01 -4.30
CA ALA A 455 15.68 19.26 -5.60
C ALA A 455 16.16 17.94 -6.21
N LEU A 456 15.74 17.68 -7.45
CA LEU A 456 16.12 16.50 -8.24
C LEU A 456 17.05 16.94 -9.37
N ASP A 457 18.18 16.25 -9.49
CA ASP A 457 19.12 16.42 -10.60
C ASP A 457 18.94 15.25 -11.57
N LEU A 458 18.15 15.46 -12.61
CA LEU A 458 17.85 14.49 -13.66
C LEU A 458 18.71 14.72 -14.90
N PRO A 459 18.88 13.73 -15.82
CA PRO A 459 19.79 13.84 -16.96
C PRO A 459 19.57 15.06 -17.86
N SER A 460 18.32 15.44 -18.14
CA SER A 460 17.96 16.54 -19.04
C SER A 460 17.47 17.80 -18.35
N GLU A 461 17.18 17.74 -17.07
CA GLU A 461 16.57 18.85 -16.34
C GLU A 461 16.88 18.77 -14.84
N ARG A 462 16.71 19.90 -14.14
CA ARG A 462 16.75 19.99 -12.69
C ARG A 462 15.39 20.41 -12.18
N VAL A 463 14.85 19.69 -11.23
CA VAL A 463 13.49 19.94 -10.72
C VAL A 463 13.53 20.33 -9.26
N VAL A 464 12.86 21.41 -8.92
CA VAL A 464 12.72 21.90 -7.54
C VAL A 464 11.26 21.78 -7.11
N TYR A 465 11.05 21.11 -6.00
CA TYR A 465 9.77 21.06 -5.28
C TYR A 465 9.94 21.78 -3.94
N ASP A 466 8.95 22.53 -3.52
CA ASP A 466 8.97 23.19 -2.21
C ASP A 466 8.36 22.33 -1.09
N HIS A 467 7.42 21.48 -1.43
CA HIS A 467 6.62 20.70 -0.49
C HIS A 467 7.02 19.22 -0.39
N GLY A 468 7.87 18.73 -1.30
CA GLY A 468 8.25 17.31 -1.36
C GLY A 468 7.19 16.42 -1.99
N PRO A 469 7.21 15.10 -1.69
CA PRO A 469 6.26 14.15 -2.24
C PRO A 469 4.82 14.55 -1.92
N LEU A 470 3.94 14.41 -2.92
CA LEU A 470 2.50 14.68 -2.76
C LEU A 470 1.86 13.73 -1.74
N GLY A 471 0.77 14.17 -1.14
CA GLY A 471 -0.16 13.30 -0.46
C GLY A 471 -0.83 12.32 -1.42
N PHE A 472 -1.58 11.36 -0.89
CA PHE A 472 -2.34 10.47 -1.75
C PHE A 472 -3.42 11.24 -2.53
N GLY A 473 -3.63 10.86 -3.80
CA GLY A 473 -4.59 11.51 -4.68
C GLY A 473 -4.10 12.78 -5.37
N GLY A 474 -2.83 13.16 -5.20
CA GLY A 474 -2.23 14.26 -5.97
C GLY A 474 -2.75 15.65 -5.64
N GLY A 475 -3.26 15.87 -4.44
CA GLY A 475 -3.82 17.13 -3.96
C GLY A 475 -5.35 17.22 -4.05
N VAL A 476 -5.91 18.19 -3.35
CA VAL A 476 -7.34 18.52 -3.34
C VAL A 476 -7.58 19.74 -4.22
N PRO A 477 -8.58 19.71 -5.13
CA PRO A 477 -8.91 20.90 -5.91
C PRO A 477 -9.51 21.98 -5.00
N LEU A 478 -8.98 23.19 -5.10
CA LEU A 478 -9.55 24.41 -4.56
C LEU A 478 -10.11 25.21 -5.73
N GLU A 479 -11.42 25.35 -5.81
CA GLU A 479 -12.06 26.20 -6.80
C GLU A 479 -11.84 27.67 -6.42
N LEU A 480 -11.48 28.47 -7.43
CA LEU A 480 -11.34 29.92 -7.26
C LEU A 480 -12.66 30.56 -7.70
N ASP A 481 -13.09 31.54 -6.92
CA ASP A 481 -14.27 32.35 -7.27
C ASP A 481 -14.06 33.10 -8.59
N ASP A 482 -15.15 33.57 -9.21
CA ASP A 482 -15.07 34.38 -10.44
C ASP A 482 -14.37 35.72 -10.18
N GLY A 483 -13.12 35.83 -10.58
CA GLY A 483 -12.30 37.02 -10.42
C GLY A 483 -10.83 36.82 -10.82
N SER A 484 -10.05 37.88 -10.69
CA SER A 484 -8.61 37.82 -10.83
C SER A 484 -7.99 37.45 -9.48
N HIS A 485 -7.25 36.36 -9.42
CA HIS A 485 -6.61 35.87 -8.20
C HIS A 485 -5.09 35.91 -8.32
N THR A 486 -4.43 36.31 -7.26
CA THR A 486 -2.97 36.32 -7.14
C THR A 486 -2.53 35.13 -6.29
N LEU A 487 -1.81 34.23 -6.91
CA LEU A 487 -1.23 33.05 -6.27
C LEU A 487 0.25 33.30 -6.02
N GLY A 488 0.65 33.19 -4.77
CA GLY A 488 2.06 33.25 -4.38
C GLY A 488 2.63 31.85 -4.19
N LYS A 489 3.86 31.64 -4.68
CA LYS A 489 4.60 30.39 -4.51
C LYS A 489 6.08 30.62 -4.34
N SER A 490 6.63 30.17 -3.20
CA SER A 490 8.05 30.28 -2.91
C SER A 490 8.76 28.94 -3.06
N PHE A 491 9.88 28.94 -3.78
CA PHE A 491 10.79 27.81 -3.88
C PHE A 491 12.14 28.16 -3.22
N ARG A 492 12.72 27.18 -2.53
CA ARG A 492 14.11 27.27 -2.06
C ARG A 492 14.98 26.34 -2.88
N VAL A 493 15.95 26.93 -3.57
CA VAL A 493 16.82 26.25 -4.50
C VAL A 493 18.14 25.89 -3.82
N LYS A 494 18.62 24.65 -3.98
CA LYS A 494 19.92 24.20 -3.49
C LYS A 494 21.07 24.87 -4.24
N ASP A 495 22.22 25.04 -3.58
CA ASP A 495 23.39 25.73 -4.13
C ASP A 495 23.86 25.19 -5.49
N GLY A 496 23.83 23.89 -5.71
CA GLY A 496 24.20 23.27 -6.99
C GLY A 496 23.29 23.60 -8.18
N PHE A 497 22.17 24.27 -7.96
CA PHE A 497 21.19 24.67 -8.98
C PHE A 497 21.18 26.16 -9.26
N LEU A 498 21.93 26.96 -8.49
CA LEU A 498 21.99 28.41 -8.63
C LEU A 498 22.70 28.80 -9.94
N SER A 499 22.23 29.90 -10.54
CA SER A 499 22.85 30.47 -11.75
C SER A 499 22.66 31.99 -11.77
N GLU A 500 23.75 32.74 -11.90
CA GLU A 500 23.70 34.17 -12.11
C GLU A 500 23.35 34.52 -13.59
N SER A 501 23.73 33.64 -14.51
CA SER A 501 23.34 33.76 -15.91
C SER A 501 21.88 33.34 -16.10
N PRO A 502 21.12 34.04 -16.96
CA PRO A 502 19.75 33.64 -17.25
C PRO A 502 19.68 32.22 -17.84
N VAL A 503 18.86 31.36 -17.21
CA VAL A 503 18.61 29.98 -17.62
C VAL A 503 17.15 29.86 -18.00
N ARG A 504 16.87 29.02 -18.99
CA ARG A 504 15.49 28.66 -19.34
C ARG A 504 14.85 27.87 -18.20
N GLN A 505 13.70 28.34 -17.76
CA GLN A 505 12.97 27.79 -16.63
C GLN A 505 11.52 27.52 -17.04
N ARG A 506 10.91 26.52 -16.41
CA ARG A 506 9.49 26.22 -16.54
C ARG A 506 8.88 26.09 -15.16
N LEU A 507 7.93 26.95 -14.84
CA LEU A 507 7.09 26.80 -13.65
C LEU A 507 5.88 25.96 -14.05
N LEU A 508 5.77 24.74 -13.50
CA LEU A 508 4.67 23.84 -13.74
C LEU A 508 3.69 23.91 -12.58
N LEU A 509 2.44 24.22 -12.88
CA LEU A 509 1.37 24.43 -11.93
C LEU A 509 0.27 23.41 -12.18
N ARG A 510 -0.14 22.66 -11.15
CA ARG A 510 -1.29 21.77 -11.25
C ARG A 510 -2.57 22.57 -11.05
N VAL A 511 -3.35 22.70 -12.11
CA VAL A 511 -4.59 23.48 -12.13
C VAL A 511 -5.76 22.59 -12.48
N HIS A 512 -6.94 22.96 -11.97
CA HIS A 512 -8.23 22.38 -12.35
C HIS A 512 -8.99 23.39 -13.20
N HIS A 513 -9.56 22.96 -14.31
CA HIS A 513 -10.42 23.81 -15.14
C HIS A 513 -11.74 23.10 -15.39
N ALA A 514 -12.83 23.72 -14.97
CA ALA A 514 -14.18 23.17 -15.10
C ALA A 514 -14.64 23.05 -16.56
N ARG A 515 -14.10 23.89 -17.44
CA ARG A 515 -14.31 23.83 -18.89
C ARG A 515 -12.97 23.54 -19.56
N ARG A 516 -12.82 22.37 -20.19
CA ARG A 516 -11.65 22.05 -21.01
C ARG A 516 -11.52 23.09 -22.15
N GLN A 517 -10.68 24.08 -21.96
CA GLN A 517 -10.33 25.03 -23.00
C GLN A 517 -9.05 24.56 -23.70
N PHE A 518 -9.00 24.76 -25.02
CA PHE A 518 -7.82 24.43 -25.84
C PHE A 518 -6.69 25.43 -25.67
N ALA A 519 -6.99 26.66 -25.24
CA ALA A 519 -6.00 27.71 -24.99
C ALA A 519 -5.60 27.76 -23.50
N PRO A 520 -4.34 28.04 -23.18
CA PRO A 520 -3.94 28.31 -21.80
C PRO A 520 -4.53 29.65 -21.34
N PRO A 521 -4.79 29.81 -20.02
CA PRO A 521 -5.31 31.05 -19.46
C PRO A 521 -4.33 32.22 -19.67
N GLY A 522 -4.85 33.46 -19.69
CA GLY A 522 -4.03 34.65 -19.59
C GLY A 522 -3.30 34.68 -18.21
N VAL A 523 -1.98 34.74 -18.23
CA VAL A 523 -1.18 34.67 -17.01
C VAL A 523 -0.20 35.83 -16.95
N THR A 524 -0.21 36.56 -15.84
CA THR A 524 0.87 37.48 -15.48
C THR A 524 1.76 36.80 -14.44
N LEU A 525 3.07 36.81 -14.69
CA LEU A 525 4.08 36.20 -13.80
C LEU A 525 5.06 37.27 -13.32
N ARG A 526 5.33 37.28 -12.02
CA ARG A 526 6.47 37.98 -11.43
C ARG A 526 7.37 37.00 -10.69
N SER A 527 8.66 37.24 -10.72
CA SER A 527 9.63 36.53 -9.87
C SER A 527 10.39 37.54 -9.05
N ASN A 528 10.36 37.38 -7.73
CA ASN A 528 11.00 38.27 -6.77
C ASN A 528 10.64 39.78 -7.00
N GLY A 529 9.37 40.02 -7.36
CA GLY A 529 8.84 41.35 -7.68
C GLY A 529 9.09 41.83 -9.11
N GLU A 530 9.98 41.22 -9.87
CA GLU A 530 10.29 41.58 -11.24
C GLU A 530 9.31 40.92 -12.24
N PRO A 531 8.72 41.69 -13.18
CA PRO A 531 7.79 41.15 -14.14
C PRO A 531 8.50 40.26 -15.17
N LEU A 532 7.93 39.07 -15.40
CA LEU A 532 8.38 38.13 -16.42
C LEU A 532 7.32 38.01 -17.52
N ARG A 533 7.77 37.66 -18.73
CA ARG A 533 6.89 37.35 -19.87
C ARG A 533 6.93 35.86 -20.16
N PRO A 534 6.10 35.05 -19.52
CA PRO A 534 6.12 33.62 -19.73
C PRO A 534 5.42 33.26 -21.06
N ARG A 535 5.87 32.16 -21.66
CA ARG A 535 5.09 31.42 -22.66
C ARG A 535 4.24 30.40 -21.90
N ALA A 536 2.93 30.58 -21.88
CA ALA A 536 2.01 29.66 -21.24
C ALA A 536 1.54 28.56 -22.20
N TYR A 537 1.53 27.31 -21.76
CA TYR A 537 0.99 26.18 -22.53
C TYR A 537 0.57 25.02 -21.61
N TRP A 538 -0.35 24.16 -22.10
CA TRP A 538 -0.71 22.94 -21.38
C TRP A 538 0.35 21.86 -21.60
N HIS A 539 0.85 21.32 -20.51
CA HIS A 539 1.84 20.24 -20.55
C HIS A 539 1.14 18.90 -20.80
N THR A 540 1.35 18.30 -21.96
CA THR A 540 0.59 17.13 -22.43
C THR A 540 1.18 15.78 -22.00
N GLU A 541 2.39 15.73 -21.50
CA GLU A 541 3.10 14.49 -21.15
C GLU A 541 2.66 13.86 -19.81
N ARG A 542 1.74 14.50 -19.09
CA ARG A 542 1.26 14.05 -17.80
C ARG A 542 -0.24 13.80 -17.83
N SER A 543 -0.69 12.81 -17.06
CA SER A 543 -2.10 12.45 -16.92
C SER A 543 -2.98 13.53 -16.26
N ALA A 544 -2.38 14.49 -15.53
CA ALA A 544 -3.04 15.61 -14.88
C ALA A 544 -2.92 16.90 -15.72
N GLN A 545 -3.83 17.85 -15.45
CA GLN A 545 -3.75 19.17 -16.09
C GLN A 545 -2.62 19.99 -15.44
N TRP A 546 -1.55 20.19 -16.18
CA TRP A 546 -0.43 21.02 -15.77
C TRP A 546 -0.31 22.22 -16.69
N LEU A 547 -0.36 23.42 -16.11
CA LEU A 547 -0.06 24.66 -16.79
C LEU A 547 1.45 24.89 -16.72
N ALA A 548 2.11 24.98 -17.85
CA ALA A 548 3.53 25.31 -17.94
C ALA A 548 3.70 26.79 -18.27
N LEU A 549 4.49 27.49 -17.47
CA LEU A 549 4.93 28.87 -17.69
C LEU A 549 6.43 28.84 -17.97
N GLU A 550 6.81 29.01 -19.24
CA GLU A 550 8.21 28.98 -19.67
C GLU A 550 8.77 30.42 -19.76
N PHE A 551 9.93 30.65 -19.14
CA PHE A 551 10.61 31.94 -19.13
C PHE A 551 12.13 31.77 -19.00
N THR A 552 12.89 32.86 -19.10
CA THR A 552 14.35 32.86 -18.92
C THR A 552 14.71 33.90 -17.85
N ALA A 553 15.38 33.44 -16.78
CA ALA A 553 15.80 34.29 -15.66
C ALA A 553 17.03 33.69 -14.95
N PRO A 554 17.80 34.45 -14.17
CA PRO A 554 18.74 33.89 -13.21
C PRO A 554 18.04 32.99 -12.21
N VAL A 555 18.77 32.05 -11.57
CA VAL A 555 18.24 31.16 -10.55
C VAL A 555 18.81 31.57 -9.20
N ARG A 556 17.98 32.09 -8.33
CA ARG A 556 18.34 32.55 -6.99
C ARG A 556 18.08 31.49 -5.93
N ARG A 557 18.64 31.65 -4.75
CA ARG A 557 18.43 30.74 -3.59
C ARG A 557 16.97 30.65 -3.15
N THR A 558 16.24 31.75 -3.24
CA THR A 558 14.80 31.83 -3.03
C THR A 558 14.17 32.42 -4.28
N GLU A 559 13.22 31.73 -4.85
CA GLU A 559 12.42 32.18 -5.98
C GLU A 559 10.98 32.35 -5.51
N ASP A 560 10.55 33.60 -5.40
CA ASP A 560 9.20 33.98 -4.99
C ASP A 560 8.41 34.38 -6.25
N PHE A 561 7.48 33.51 -6.63
CA PHE A 561 6.61 33.72 -7.78
C PHE A 561 5.26 34.28 -7.33
N GLU A 562 4.83 35.33 -8.02
CA GLU A 562 3.45 35.83 -7.99
C GLU A 562 2.83 35.55 -9.37
N ILE A 563 1.74 34.82 -9.38
CA ILE A 563 1.05 34.39 -10.59
C ILE A 563 -0.37 34.94 -10.52
N VAL A 564 -0.72 35.84 -11.41
CA VAL A 564 -2.10 36.33 -11.55
C VAL A 564 -2.78 35.49 -12.62
N LEU A 565 -3.84 34.80 -12.23
CA LEU A 565 -4.72 34.06 -13.11
C LEU A 565 -6.00 34.88 -13.30
N ASP A 566 -6.29 35.27 -14.54
CA ASP A 566 -7.43 36.10 -14.92
C ASP A 566 -8.39 35.30 -15.79
N GLU A 567 -8.95 34.23 -15.23
CA GLU A 567 -9.90 33.40 -15.96
C GLU A 567 -10.93 32.76 -15.01
N ARG A 568 -12.17 32.68 -15.46
CA ARG A 568 -13.30 32.09 -14.70
C ARG A 568 -13.27 30.57 -14.72
N GLY A 569 -13.60 29.96 -13.60
CA GLY A 569 -13.72 28.51 -13.45
C GLY A 569 -12.37 27.78 -13.40
N LEU A 570 -11.29 28.48 -13.01
CA LEU A 570 -10.02 27.89 -12.64
C LEU A 570 -10.05 27.47 -11.17
N GLY A 571 -9.40 26.37 -10.89
CA GLY A 571 -9.05 25.93 -9.55
C GLY A 571 -7.60 25.50 -9.50
N VAL A 572 -7.03 25.44 -8.31
CA VAL A 572 -5.67 24.98 -8.07
C VAL A 572 -5.69 23.72 -7.22
N PHE A 573 -4.72 22.85 -7.38
CA PHE A 573 -4.57 21.69 -6.51
C PHE A 573 -3.67 22.02 -5.33
N ILE A 574 -4.16 21.75 -4.12
CA ILE A 574 -3.46 21.99 -2.86
C ILE A 574 -3.18 20.64 -2.19
N ASP A 575 -1.94 20.41 -1.81
CA ASP A 575 -1.58 19.32 -0.92
C ASP A 575 -1.82 19.74 0.54
N LEU A 576 -2.98 19.40 1.06
CA LEU A 576 -3.37 19.69 2.45
C LEU A 576 -2.53 18.92 3.49
N GLN A 577 -1.83 17.87 3.07
CA GLN A 577 -0.97 17.07 3.95
C GLN A 577 0.42 17.68 4.14
N ARG A 578 0.70 18.78 3.43
CA ARG A 578 1.93 19.56 3.51
C ARG A 578 1.59 21.02 3.73
N ASN A 579 2.17 21.63 4.73
CA ASN A 579 2.02 23.05 4.97
C ASN A 579 3.35 23.64 5.47
N TYR A 580 4.13 24.16 4.55
CA TYR A 580 5.39 24.86 4.85
C TYR A 580 5.22 26.38 4.87
N GLY A 581 4.00 26.89 4.60
CA GLY A 581 3.69 28.31 4.51
C GLY A 581 4.37 29.01 3.34
N ARG A 582 4.49 28.32 2.21
CA ARG A 582 5.13 28.83 0.98
C ARG A 582 4.15 29.10 -0.14
N SER A 583 2.88 28.89 0.11
CA SER A 583 1.81 29.12 -0.85
C SER A 583 0.78 30.08 -0.28
N THR A 584 0.43 31.09 -1.07
CA THR A 584 -0.58 32.11 -0.70
C THR A 584 -1.62 32.26 -1.81
N LEU A 585 -2.82 32.69 -1.42
CA LEU A 585 -3.88 33.13 -2.32
C LEU A 585 -4.30 34.53 -1.88
N ASP A 586 -4.21 35.51 -2.78
CA ASP A 586 -4.53 36.92 -2.54
C ASP A 586 -3.83 37.50 -1.30
N GLY A 587 -2.59 37.03 -1.05
CA GLY A 587 -1.75 37.44 0.08
C GLY A 587 -1.98 36.65 1.38
N GLU A 588 -3.03 35.84 1.48
CA GLU A 588 -3.29 34.99 2.64
C GLU A 588 -2.65 33.60 2.47
N ALA A 589 -2.13 33.04 3.57
CA ALA A 589 -1.51 31.72 3.56
C ALA A 589 -2.55 30.63 3.30
N LEU A 590 -2.27 29.74 2.33
CA LEU A 590 -3.10 28.58 2.06
C LEU A 590 -3.01 27.54 3.19
N PRO A 591 -4.05 26.74 3.39
CA PRO A 591 -4.06 25.67 4.41
C PRO A 591 -3.12 24.50 4.06
N GLY A 592 -2.52 24.50 2.87
CA GLY A 592 -1.57 23.53 2.35
C GLY A 592 -0.65 24.15 1.32
N GLU A 593 0.11 23.30 0.63
CA GLU A 593 1.02 23.78 -0.42
C GLU A 593 0.37 23.63 -1.80
N TRP A 594 0.44 24.68 -2.60
CA TRP A 594 0.04 24.61 -3.98
C TRP A 594 0.95 23.63 -4.74
N VAL A 595 0.37 22.70 -5.47
CA VAL A 595 1.11 21.66 -6.21
C VAL A 595 1.79 22.29 -7.43
N ALA A 596 3.08 22.53 -7.31
CA ALA A 596 3.89 23.19 -8.31
C ALA A 596 5.32 22.63 -8.37
N GLU A 597 5.99 22.80 -9.51
CA GLU A 597 7.37 22.41 -9.75
C GLU A 597 8.09 23.53 -10.52
N LEU A 598 9.30 23.85 -10.11
CA LEU A 598 10.20 24.68 -10.90
C LEU A 598 11.21 23.78 -11.63
N VAL A 599 11.21 23.81 -12.93
CA VAL A 599 12.08 23.02 -13.80
C VAL A 599 13.11 23.93 -14.44
N LEU A 600 14.38 23.60 -14.27
CA LEU A 600 15.53 24.31 -14.84
C LEU A 600 16.09 23.43 -15.95
N ASP A 601 16.17 23.95 -17.17
CA ASP A 601 16.82 23.25 -18.27
C ASP A 601 18.34 23.22 -18.02
N ARG A 602 18.99 22.08 -18.29
CA ARG A 602 20.46 21.95 -18.18
C ARG A 602 21.19 22.67 -19.30
#